data_ec1df1b774b42f56f81328cd66967b3f
#
_entry.id   ec1df1b774b42f56f81328cd66967b3f
#
_cell.length_a   1.000
_cell.length_b   1.000
_cell.length_c   1.000
_cell.angle_alpha   90.00
_cell.angle_beta   90.00
_cell.angle_gamma   90.00
#
_symmetry.space_group_name_H-M   'P 1'
#
loop_
_entity.id
_entity.type
_entity.pdbx_description
1 polymer ?
#
loop_
_entity_poly.entity_id
_entity_poly.type
_entity_poly.pdbx_seq_one_letter_code
_entity_poly.pdbx_strand_id
1 'polypeptide(L)'
;MAKSLMIIDDSATMRKIIMRTMRMSGLEFDTPQEAGNGKEALEKLSAGPVDIVLCDINMPEMNGMEFVKKARELDNCSNTKIIMVSTESAQDLIDSVIADGANGFINKPFTPEKFQEQLSPFMN
;
A
#
# COMPACT_ATOMS: atom_id res chain seq x y z
N MET A 1 19.74 -2.19 -4.21
CA MET A 1 19.14 -2.90 -3.09
C MET A 1 17.62 -2.93 -3.20
N ALA A 2 17.01 -4.05 -2.86
CA ALA A 2 15.56 -4.19 -2.92
C ALA A 2 14.88 -3.35 -1.85
N LYS A 3 13.72 -2.80 -2.17
CA LYS A 3 12.90 -2.05 -1.24
C LYS A 3 12.05 -3.01 -0.41
N SER A 4 11.76 -2.65 0.82
CA SER A 4 10.84 -3.41 1.66
C SER A 4 9.40 -3.03 1.33
N LEU A 5 8.49 -4.01 1.39
CA LEU A 5 7.11 -3.85 0.94
C LEU A 5 6.16 -4.49 1.95
N MET A 6 5.03 -3.82 2.19
CA MET A 6 3.91 -4.40 2.95
C MET A 6 2.66 -4.33 2.08
N ILE A 7 1.89 -5.42 2.04
CA ILE A 7 0.63 -5.49 1.33
C ILE A 7 -0.49 -5.65 2.33
N ILE A 8 -1.43 -4.71 2.32
CA ILE A 8 -2.55 -4.66 3.25
C ILE A 8 -3.85 -4.86 2.49
N ASP A 9 -4.50 -6.00 2.71
CA ASP A 9 -5.78 -6.33 2.08
C ASP A 9 -6.41 -7.43 2.91
N ASP A 10 -7.71 -7.39 3.14
CA ASP A 10 -8.40 -8.40 3.95
C ASP A 10 -8.53 -9.74 3.25
N SER A 11 -8.28 -9.80 1.95
CA SER A 11 -8.31 -11.04 1.16
C SER A 11 -6.91 -11.59 0.98
N ALA A 12 -6.65 -12.78 1.53
CA ALA A 12 -5.37 -13.47 1.34
C ALA A 12 -5.13 -13.78 -0.14
N THR A 13 -6.20 -14.11 -0.88
CA THR A 13 -6.10 -14.35 -2.32
C THR A 13 -5.66 -13.08 -3.06
N MET A 14 -6.24 -11.94 -2.70
CA MET A 14 -5.87 -10.68 -3.32
C MET A 14 -4.41 -10.31 -3.01
N ARG A 15 -3.95 -10.55 -1.77
CA ARG A 15 -2.55 -10.29 -1.44
C ARG A 15 -1.60 -11.11 -2.32
N LYS A 16 -1.95 -12.37 -2.59
CA LYS A 16 -1.15 -13.22 -3.49
C LYS A 16 -1.15 -12.70 -4.93
N ILE A 17 -2.31 -12.22 -5.40
CA ILE A 17 -2.42 -11.64 -6.74
C ILE A 17 -1.55 -10.39 -6.86
N ILE A 18 -1.58 -9.53 -5.85
CA ILE A 18 -0.75 -8.32 -5.82
C ILE A 18 0.74 -8.69 -5.85
N MET A 19 1.13 -9.68 -5.04
CA MET A 19 2.54 -10.13 -5.02
C MET A 19 2.98 -10.66 -6.38
N ARG A 20 2.13 -11.43 -7.05
CA ARG A 20 2.44 -11.94 -8.39
C ARG A 20 2.58 -10.79 -9.39
N THR A 21 1.65 -9.83 -9.33
CA THR A 21 1.68 -8.68 -10.23
C THR A 21 2.94 -7.84 -10.01
N MET A 22 3.35 -7.68 -8.76
CA MET A 22 4.59 -6.97 -8.43
C MET A 22 5.81 -7.67 -9.02
N ARG A 23 5.87 -9.00 -8.92
CA ARG A 23 6.98 -9.76 -9.53
C ARG A 23 6.99 -9.59 -11.04
N MET A 24 5.82 -9.59 -11.67
CA MET A 24 5.71 -9.42 -13.12
C MET A 24 6.05 -8.00 -13.58
N SER A 25 5.97 -7.02 -12.70
CA SER A 25 6.30 -5.64 -13.04
C SER A 25 7.80 -5.42 -13.26
N GLY A 26 8.63 -6.33 -12.79
CA GLY A 26 10.08 -6.19 -12.88
C GLY A 26 10.71 -5.33 -11.80
N LEU A 27 9.91 -4.76 -10.90
CA LEU A 27 10.43 -3.99 -9.78
C LEU A 27 10.97 -4.94 -8.70
N GLU A 28 12.06 -4.56 -8.07
CA GLU A 28 12.72 -5.40 -7.07
C GLU A 28 12.25 -5.06 -5.65
N PHE A 29 11.74 -6.06 -4.96
CA PHE A 29 11.32 -5.96 -3.57
C PHE A 29 11.81 -7.15 -2.77
N ASP A 30 12.06 -6.92 -1.48
CA ASP A 30 12.26 -8.02 -0.53
C ASP A 30 10.95 -8.79 -0.39
N THR A 31 11.00 -9.96 0.26
CA THR A 31 9.79 -10.73 0.53
C THR A 31 8.76 -9.83 1.22
N PRO A 32 7.56 -9.64 0.63
CA PRO A 32 6.58 -8.72 1.19
C PRO A 32 6.06 -9.18 2.54
N GLN A 33 5.83 -8.22 3.42
CA GLN A 33 5.04 -8.44 4.62
C GLN A 33 3.57 -8.32 4.25
N GLU A 34 2.70 -9.00 4.98
CA GLU A 34 1.26 -8.98 4.75
C GLU A 34 0.52 -8.57 6.00
N ALA A 35 -0.60 -7.88 5.81
CA ALA A 35 -1.52 -7.55 6.88
C ALA A 35 -2.95 -7.67 6.35
N GLY A 36 -3.85 -8.18 7.18
CA GLY A 36 -5.24 -8.40 6.80
C GLY A 36 -6.14 -7.19 7.05
N ASN A 37 -5.66 -6.18 7.76
CA ASN A 37 -6.39 -4.94 8.02
C ASN A 37 -5.42 -3.86 8.48
N GLY A 38 -5.94 -2.64 8.64
CA GLY A 38 -5.12 -1.50 9.02
C GLY A 38 -4.53 -1.60 10.42
N LYS A 39 -5.25 -2.20 11.34
CA LYS A 39 -4.79 -2.35 12.72
C LYS A 39 -3.55 -3.26 12.79
N GLU A 40 -3.63 -4.41 12.14
CA GLU A 40 -2.50 -5.34 12.05
C GLU A 40 -1.30 -4.69 11.39
N ALA A 41 -1.55 -3.92 10.33
CA ALA A 41 -0.50 -3.20 9.60
C ALA A 41 0.21 -2.20 10.50
N LEU A 42 -0.55 -1.43 11.28
CA LEU A 42 0.04 -0.44 12.19
C LEU A 42 0.92 -1.09 13.25
N GLU A 43 0.49 -2.24 13.78
CA GLU A 43 1.29 -2.98 14.75
C GLU A 43 2.62 -3.40 14.16
N LYS A 44 2.60 -3.92 12.93
CA LYS A 44 3.82 -4.34 12.22
C LYS A 44 4.73 -3.16 11.89
N LEU A 45 4.15 -2.05 11.44
CA LEU A 45 4.91 -0.85 11.11
C LEU A 45 5.55 -0.21 12.34
N SER A 46 4.87 -0.27 13.48
CA SER A 46 5.42 0.23 14.74
C SER A 46 6.66 -0.55 15.16
N ALA A 47 6.71 -1.85 14.83
CA ALA A 47 7.86 -2.70 15.13
C ALA A 47 9.01 -2.50 14.16
N GLY A 48 8.71 -2.13 12.91
CA GLY A 48 9.73 -1.87 11.89
C GLY A 48 9.11 -1.29 10.64
N PRO A 49 9.54 -0.10 10.20
CA PRO A 49 8.94 0.53 9.01
C PRO A 49 9.34 -0.20 7.73
N VAL A 50 8.53 -0.01 6.69
CA VAL A 50 8.84 -0.49 5.34
C VAL A 50 8.96 0.70 4.40
N ASP A 51 9.57 0.49 3.24
CA ASP A 51 9.74 1.55 2.26
C ASP A 51 8.43 1.88 1.54
N ILE A 52 7.65 0.85 1.18
CA ILE A 52 6.43 1.01 0.40
C ILE A 52 5.31 0.17 1.00
N VAL A 53 4.12 0.77 1.11
CA VAL A 53 2.89 0.09 1.54
C VAL A 53 1.89 0.12 0.38
N LEU A 54 1.31 -1.03 0.05
CA LEU A 54 0.17 -1.15 -0.85
C LEU A 54 -1.03 -1.48 0.00
N CYS A 55 -2.04 -0.63 0.01
CA CYS A 55 -3.16 -0.72 0.94
C CYS A 55 -4.52 -0.61 0.26
N ASP A 56 -5.40 -1.58 0.51
CA ASP A 56 -6.80 -1.49 0.09
C ASP A 56 -7.53 -0.46 0.96
N ILE A 57 -8.62 0.10 0.44
CA ILE A 57 -9.45 1.05 1.17
C ILE A 57 -10.51 0.32 2.01
N ASN A 58 -11.20 -0.64 1.41
CA ASN A 58 -12.33 -1.32 2.06
C ASN A 58 -11.88 -2.55 2.84
N MET A 59 -11.67 -2.38 4.14
CA MET A 59 -11.23 -3.46 5.03
C MET A 59 -12.00 -3.43 6.34
N PRO A 60 -12.17 -4.59 7.02
CA PRO A 60 -12.81 -4.61 8.33
C PRO A 60 -11.93 -3.98 9.40
N GLU A 61 -12.51 -3.64 10.51
CA GLU A 61 -11.90 -3.04 11.70
C GLU A 61 -11.34 -1.65 11.46
N MET A 62 -10.38 -1.50 10.55
CA MET A 62 -9.82 -0.20 10.19
C MET A 62 -9.66 -0.17 8.67
N ASN A 63 -10.40 0.72 8.00
CA ASN A 63 -10.29 0.87 6.56
C ASN A 63 -9.00 1.59 6.16
N GLY A 64 -8.72 1.61 4.85
CA GLY A 64 -7.47 2.18 4.35
C GLY A 64 -7.32 3.67 4.60
N MET A 65 -8.42 4.43 4.62
CA MET A 65 -8.35 5.86 4.88
C MET A 65 -7.94 6.15 6.32
N GLU A 66 -8.52 5.42 7.27
CA GLU A 66 -8.12 5.53 8.68
C GLU A 66 -6.66 5.09 8.87
N PHE A 67 -6.28 4.02 8.18
CA PHE A 67 -4.91 3.52 8.23
C PHE A 67 -3.90 4.59 7.83
N VAL A 68 -4.15 5.29 6.70
CA VAL A 68 -3.23 6.32 6.22
C VAL A 68 -3.03 7.41 7.27
N LYS A 69 -4.12 7.90 7.86
CA LYS A 69 -4.05 8.93 8.90
C LYS A 69 -3.21 8.47 10.08
N LYS A 70 -3.47 7.25 10.55
CA LYS A 70 -2.77 6.72 11.72
C LYS A 70 -1.32 6.39 11.44
N ALA A 71 -1.02 5.89 10.24
CA ALA A 71 0.36 5.61 9.82
C ALA A 71 1.18 6.89 9.80
N ARG A 72 0.60 8.00 9.38
CA ARG A 72 1.31 9.27 9.33
C ARG A 72 1.55 9.87 10.73
N GLU A 73 0.88 9.35 11.75
CA GLU A 73 1.15 9.72 13.13
C GLU A 73 2.35 8.97 13.72
N LEU A 74 2.78 7.89 13.06
CA LEU A 74 3.94 7.11 13.51
C LEU A 74 5.23 7.81 13.09
N ASP A 75 6.11 8.07 14.04
CA ASP A 75 7.36 8.79 13.78
C ASP A 75 8.25 8.06 12.76
N ASN A 76 8.25 6.72 12.80
CA ASN A 76 9.11 5.93 11.95
C ASN A 76 8.55 5.70 10.54
N CYS A 77 7.36 6.23 10.22
CA CYS A 77 6.75 6.07 8.90
C CYS A 77 6.79 7.34 8.06
N SER A 78 7.53 8.35 8.47
CA SER A 78 7.58 9.62 7.72
C SER A 78 8.10 9.46 6.29
N ASN A 79 8.98 8.50 6.05
CA ASN A 79 9.55 8.25 4.72
C ASN A 79 8.89 7.08 3.99
N THR A 80 7.90 6.42 4.60
CA THR A 80 7.18 5.32 3.97
C THR A 80 6.24 5.87 2.89
N LYS A 81 6.28 5.26 1.70
CA LYS A 81 5.37 5.63 0.61
C LYS A 81 4.14 4.73 0.69
N ILE A 82 2.97 5.34 0.73
CA ILE A 82 1.70 4.62 0.85
C ILE A 82 0.93 4.78 -0.46
N ILE A 83 0.68 3.66 -1.13
CA ILE A 83 -0.05 3.61 -2.39
C ILE A 83 -1.35 2.86 -2.14
N MET A 84 -2.47 3.50 -2.42
CA MET A 84 -3.76 2.84 -2.26
C MET A 84 -4.05 1.98 -3.49
N VAL A 85 -4.64 0.79 -3.27
CA VAL A 85 -5.00 -0.13 -4.35
C VAL A 85 -6.46 -0.50 -4.13
N SER A 86 -7.37 -0.01 -4.96
CA SER A 86 -8.80 -0.17 -4.70
C SER A 86 -9.64 -0.17 -5.98
N THR A 87 -10.86 -0.73 -5.88
CA THR A 87 -11.87 -0.63 -6.92
C THR A 87 -12.54 0.73 -6.92
N GLU A 88 -12.45 1.48 -5.82
CA GLU A 88 -13.00 2.83 -5.75
C GLU A 88 -12.21 3.76 -6.67
N SER A 89 -12.92 4.58 -7.43
CA SER A 89 -12.28 5.49 -8.38
C SER A 89 -12.84 6.91 -8.35
N ALA A 90 -13.69 7.22 -7.36
CA ALA A 90 -14.24 8.56 -7.21
C ALA A 90 -13.12 9.55 -6.92
N GLN A 91 -13.07 10.64 -7.68
CA GLN A 91 -12.01 11.62 -7.56
C GLN A 91 -11.96 12.24 -6.16
N ASP A 92 -13.13 12.49 -5.55
CA ASP A 92 -13.21 13.03 -4.19
C ASP A 92 -12.52 12.13 -3.18
N LEU A 93 -12.68 10.81 -3.33
CA LEU A 93 -12.05 9.84 -2.44
C LEU A 93 -10.54 9.83 -2.63
N ILE A 94 -10.09 9.85 -3.88
CA ILE A 94 -8.66 9.88 -4.21
C ILE A 94 -8.04 11.14 -3.64
N ASP A 95 -8.66 12.30 -3.86
CA ASP A 95 -8.16 13.58 -3.35
C ASP A 95 -8.08 13.58 -1.82
N SER A 96 -9.09 13.00 -1.18
CA SER A 96 -9.15 12.93 0.28
C SER A 96 -8.01 12.09 0.85
N VAL A 97 -7.76 10.91 0.27
CA VAL A 97 -6.71 10.01 0.80
C VAL A 97 -5.31 10.57 0.51
N ILE A 98 -5.14 11.25 -0.60
CA ILE A 98 -3.86 11.92 -0.90
C ILE A 98 -3.64 13.07 0.10
N ALA A 99 -4.68 13.85 0.40
CA ALA A 99 -4.59 14.92 1.39
C ALA A 99 -4.25 14.37 2.78
N ASP A 100 -4.70 13.16 3.10
CA ASP A 100 -4.41 12.52 4.38
C ASP A 100 -3.00 11.93 4.46
N GLY A 101 -2.28 11.89 3.36
CA GLY A 101 -0.88 11.47 3.35
C GLY A 101 -0.52 10.30 2.46
N ALA A 102 -1.45 9.78 1.65
CA ALA A 102 -1.12 8.77 0.66
C ALA A 102 -0.30 9.37 -0.48
N ASN A 103 0.57 8.57 -1.07
CA ASN A 103 1.48 9.03 -2.12
C ASN A 103 0.99 8.70 -3.52
N GLY A 104 0.04 7.78 -3.66
CA GLY A 104 -0.49 7.41 -4.96
C GLY A 104 -1.70 6.51 -4.85
N PHE A 105 -2.25 6.17 -6.00
CA PHE A 105 -3.49 5.39 -6.10
C PHE A 105 -3.43 4.51 -7.35
N ILE A 106 -3.77 3.24 -7.18
CA ILE A 106 -3.86 2.28 -8.29
C ILE A 106 -5.27 1.69 -8.29
N ASN A 107 -5.96 1.80 -9.41
CA ASN A 107 -7.31 1.23 -9.54
C ASN A 107 -7.25 -0.27 -9.84
N LYS A 108 -8.17 -1.02 -9.27
CA LYS A 108 -8.45 -2.41 -9.65
C LYS A 108 -9.47 -2.39 -10.80
N PRO A 109 -9.34 -3.25 -11.80
CA PRO A 109 -8.26 -4.20 -12.03
C PRO A 109 -6.95 -3.51 -12.42
N PHE A 110 -5.85 -4.07 -11.97
CA PHE A 110 -4.52 -3.52 -12.23
C PHE A 110 -3.71 -4.45 -13.14
N THR A 111 -2.61 -3.91 -13.66
CA THR A 111 -1.67 -4.67 -14.50
C THR A 111 -0.26 -4.46 -13.96
N PRO A 112 0.70 -5.32 -14.33
CA PRO A 112 2.10 -5.09 -13.96
C PRO A 112 2.61 -3.72 -14.43
N GLU A 113 2.16 -3.26 -15.61
CA GLU A 113 2.54 -1.97 -16.17
C GLU A 113 2.06 -0.81 -15.29
N LYS A 114 0.85 -0.91 -14.74
CA LYS A 114 0.32 0.11 -13.84
C LYS A 114 1.14 0.20 -12.55
N PHE A 115 1.52 -0.96 -11.99
CA PHE A 115 2.38 -0.97 -10.82
C PHE A 115 3.74 -0.36 -11.14
N GLN A 116 4.33 -0.72 -12.26
CA GLN A 116 5.61 -0.16 -12.67
C GLN A 116 5.52 1.35 -12.80
N GLU A 117 4.49 1.85 -13.49
CA GLU A 117 4.28 3.27 -13.70
C GLU A 117 4.12 4.03 -12.39
N GLN A 118 3.28 3.52 -11.48
CA GLN A 118 2.97 4.21 -10.23
C GLN A 118 4.09 4.10 -9.19
N LEU A 119 4.84 3.02 -9.19
CA LEU A 119 5.84 2.77 -8.16
C LEU A 119 7.26 3.16 -8.56
N SER A 120 7.57 3.21 -9.85
CA SER A 120 8.91 3.57 -10.31
C SER A 120 9.46 4.84 -9.69
N PRO A 121 8.67 5.93 -9.53
CA PRO A 121 9.20 7.16 -8.92
C PRO A 121 9.71 6.97 -7.50
N PHE A 122 9.25 5.93 -6.81
CA PHE A 122 9.61 5.67 -5.40
C PHE A 122 10.69 4.61 -5.23
N MET A 123 11.20 4.07 -6.32
CA MET A 123 12.18 2.97 -6.27
C MET A 123 13.62 3.44 -6.21
N ASN A 124 13.86 4.72 -6.34
CA ASN A 124 15.21 5.29 -6.31
C ASN A 124 15.66 5.70 -4.92
#